data_931137dd4c6183d0c17f26dc8849e876
#
_entry.id   931137dd4c6183d0c17f26dc8849e876
#
_cell.length_a   1.000
_cell.length_b   1.000
_cell.length_c   1.000
_cell.angle_alpha   90.00
_cell.angle_beta   90.00
_cell.angle_gamma   90.00
#
_symmetry.space_group_name_H-M   'P 1'
#
loop_
_entity.id
_entity.type
_entity.pdbx_description
1 polymer ?
#
loop_
_entity_poly.entity_id
_entity_poly.type
_entity_poly.pdbx_seq_one_letter_code
_entity_poly.pdbx_strand_id
1 'polypeptide(L)'
;MLPARQVRIARPTDRLDEVARFYRDGLGLPEISRFDGHAGYRGVLLGLPGTPYHLEFTQHDHGSPGPAPSRDNLLVLYLGDPAQAEQVATRLAALGHPRVEAENPYWNDNGAITVEDPDHWRVVLMPQPLT
;
A
#
# COMPACT_ATOMS: atom_id res chain seq x y z
N MET A 1 16.26 -11.79 -20.70
CA MET A 1 15.02 -11.68 -19.90
C MET A 1 15.36 -11.93 -18.43
N LEU A 2 14.82 -11.10 -17.55
CA LEU A 2 15.03 -11.24 -16.11
C LEU A 2 14.21 -12.42 -15.56
N PRO A 3 14.81 -13.46 -14.96
CA PRO A 3 14.08 -14.64 -14.50
C PRO A 3 13.55 -14.50 -13.05
N ALA A 4 13.11 -13.30 -12.66
CA ALA A 4 12.53 -13.07 -11.35
C ALA A 4 11.15 -13.76 -11.27
N ARG A 5 10.89 -14.46 -10.15
CA ARG A 5 9.65 -15.19 -9.94
C ARG A 5 8.76 -14.53 -8.89
N GLN A 6 9.30 -13.61 -8.11
CA GLN A 6 8.59 -12.95 -7.04
C GLN A 6 9.16 -11.55 -6.85
N VAL A 7 8.32 -10.62 -6.45
CA VAL A 7 8.71 -9.22 -6.23
C VAL A 7 8.36 -8.84 -4.79
N ARG A 8 9.34 -8.29 -4.10
CA ARG A 8 9.13 -7.62 -2.81
C ARG A 8 9.32 -6.13 -3.00
N ILE A 9 8.39 -5.34 -2.46
CA ILE A 9 8.53 -3.91 -2.34
C ILE A 9 8.66 -3.61 -0.86
N ALA A 10 9.81 -3.10 -0.44
CA ALA A 10 10.11 -2.84 0.97
C ALA A 10 10.16 -1.34 1.23
N ARG A 11 9.55 -0.91 2.33
CA ARG A 11 9.54 0.49 2.75
C ARG A 11 9.77 0.61 4.25
N PRO A 12 10.62 1.55 4.68
CA PRO A 12 10.77 1.85 6.09
C PRO A 12 9.60 2.70 6.59
N THR A 13 9.31 2.58 7.88
CA THR A 13 8.31 3.42 8.53
C THR A 13 8.69 3.63 10.00
N ASP A 14 8.24 4.73 10.57
CA ASP A 14 8.29 4.97 12.01
C ASP A 14 6.96 4.65 12.69
N ARG A 15 5.99 4.09 11.94
CA ARG A 15 4.61 3.85 12.36
C ARG A 15 4.12 2.49 11.90
N LEU A 16 4.88 1.45 12.24
CA LEU A 16 4.64 0.11 11.68
C LEU A 16 3.20 -0.37 11.94
N ASP A 17 2.68 -0.17 13.14
CA ASP A 17 1.34 -0.65 13.48
C ASP A 17 0.24 0.09 12.70
N GLU A 18 0.39 1.39 12.50
CA GLU A 18 -0.55 2.20 11.73
C GLU A 18 -0.50 1.83 10.24
N VAL A 19 0.71 1.65 9.69
CA VAL A 19 0.92 1.26 8.30
C VAL A 19 0.35 -0.15 8.07
N ALA A 20 0.63 -1.09 8.97
CA ALA A 20 0.08 -2.43 8.87
C ALA A 20 -1.45 -2.42 8.89
N ARG A 21 -2.06 -1.60 9.74
CA ARG A 21 -3.52 -1.47 9.78
C ARG A 21 -4.08 -0.92 8.48
N PHE A 22 -3.43 0.08 7.89
CA PHE A 22 -3.86 0.65 6.61
C PHE A 22 -3.88 -0.42 5.52
N TYR A 23 -2.80 -1.19 5.36
CA TYR A 23 -2.68 -2.16 4.27
C TYR A 23 -3.43 -3.47 4.55
N ARG A 24 -3.47 -3.92 5.80
CA ARG A 24 -4.16 -5.16 6.17
C ARG A 24 -5.65 -4.94 6.36
N ASP A 25 -6.03 -4.01 7.23
CA ASP A 25 -7.43 -3.82 7.62
C ASP A 25 -8.15 -2.89 6.64
N GLY A 26 -7.46 -1.89 6.10
CA GLY A 26 -8.01 -0.95 5.12
C GLY A 26 -8.07 -1.51 3.72
N LEU A 27 -6.92 -1.86 3.15
CA LEU A 27 -6.84 -2.41 1.79
C LEU A 27 -7.24 -3.88 1.72
N GLY A 28 -7.13 -4.61 2.82
CA GLY A 28 -7.47 -6.02 2.84
C GLY A 28 -6.35 -6.94 2.38
N LEU A 29 -5.09 -6.51 2.49
CA LEU A 29 -3.95 -7.36 2.18
C LEU A 29 -3.64 -8.24 3.39
N PRO A 30 -3.74 -9.58 3.28
CA PRO A 30 -3.46 -10.44 4.42
C PRO A 30 -2.00 -10.36 4.86
N GLU A 31 -1.80 -10.45 6.16
CA GLU A 31 -0.46 -10.53 6.73
C GLU A 31 0.10 -11.92 6.46
N ILE A 32 1.24 -11.96 5.74
CA ILE A 32 1.90 -13.21 5.37
C ILE A 32 2.85 -13.66 6.48
N SER A 33 3.59 -12.71 7.07
CA SER A 33 4.62 -12.99 8.05
C SER A 33 4.92 -11.74 8.86
N ARG A 34 5.59 -11.94 9.97
CA ARG A 34 6.01 -10.85 10.86
C ARG A 34 7.31 -11.26 11.54
N PHE A 35 8.18 -10.28 11.82
CA PHE A 35 9.41 -10.54 12.56
C PHE A 35 9.72 -9.41 13.51
N ASP A 36 10.54 -9.71 14.51
CA ASP A 36 10.99 -8.75 15.52
C ASP A 36 12.42 -9.09 15.94
N GLY A 37 13.16 -8.07 16.40
CA GLY A 37 14.50 -8.26 16.97
C GLY A 37 15.56 -8.71 15.99
N HIS A 38 15.43 -8.38 14.69
CA HIS A 38 16.42 -8.76 13.69
C HIS A 38 17.26 -7.55 13.31
N ALA A 39 18.48 -7.48 13.84
CA ALA A 39 19.44 -6.38 13.58
C ALA A 39 18.86 -4.98 13.86
N GLY A 40 18.01 -4.86 14.89
CA GLY A 40 17.37 -3.60 15.24
C GLY A 40 16.08 -3.33 14.47
N TYR A 41 15.65 -4.27 13.61
CA TYR A 41 14.42 -4.14 12.83
C TYR A 41 13.29 -5.02 13.35
N ARG A 42 12.09 -4.54 13.22
CA ARG A 42 10.86 -5.32 13.22
C ARG A 42 10.09 -5.06 11.94
N GLY A 43 9.26 -6.00 11.50
CA GLY A 43 8.60 -5.84 10.22
C GLY A 43 7.38 -6.71 10.04
N VAL A 44 6.60 -6.34 9.03
CA VAL A 44 5.36 -7.02 8.62
C VAL A 44 5.41 -7.22 7.12
N LEU A 45 5.05 -8.42 6.67
CA LEU A 45 4.92 -8.75 5.27
C LEU A 45 3.45 -8.95 4.94
N LEU A 46 2.99 -8.26 3.91
CA LEU A 46 1.59 -8.25 3.49
C LEU A 46 1.50 -8.51 1.98
N GLY A 47 0.50 -9.25 1.55
CA GLY A 47 0.31 -9.51 0.13
C GLY A 47 -0.82 -10.46 -0.14
N LEU A 48 -1.16 -10.67 -1.41
CA LEU A 48 -2.20 -11.59 -1.82
C LEU A 48 -1.58 -12.96 -2.05
N PRO A 49 -2.04 -14.02 -1.35
CA PRO A 49 -1.58 -15.38 -1.61
C PRO A 49 -1.81 -15.76 -3.07
N GLY A 50 -0.83 -16.43 -3.68
CA GLY A 50 -0.89 -16.83 -5.10
C GLY A 50 -0.50 -15.73 -6.07
N THR A 51 -0.27 -14.51 -5.62
CA THR A 51 0.22 -13.40 -6.43
C THR A 51 1.72 -13.26 -6.23
N PRO A 52 2.54 -13.12 -7.29
CA PRO A 52 4.00 -13.15 -7.13
C PRO A 52 4.57 -11.81 -6.65
N TYR A 53 3.86 -11.12 -5.75
CA TYR A 53 4.38 -9.91 -5.12
C TYR A 53 3.97 -9.87 -3.64
N HIS A 54 4.73 -9.12 -2.84
CA HIS A 54 4.34 -8.78 -1.48
C HIS A 54 5.02 -7.48 -1.06
N LEU A 55 4.43 -6.86 -0.05
CA LEU A 55 4.95 -5.64 0.56
C LEU A 55 5.59 -5.99 1.89
N GLU A 56 6.72 -5.33 2.19
CA GLU A 56 7.35 -5.42 3.50
C GLU A 56 7.48 -4.02 4.09
N PHE A 57 6.99 -3.85 5.31
CA PHE A 57 7.18 -2.62 6.06
C PHE A 57 8.06 -2.93 7.27
N THR A 58 9.12 -2.12 7.44
CA THR A 58 10.09 -2.31 8.52
C THR A 58 10.19 -1.05 9.37
N GLN A 59 10.43 -1.26 10.65
CA GLN A 59 10.73 -0.17 11.58
C GLN A 59 12.03 -0.48 12.28
N HIS A 60 12.99 0.46 12.21
CA HIS A 60 14.26 0.35 12.89
C HIS A 60 14.21 1.08 14.23
N ASP A 61 14.94 0.58 15.22
CA ASP A 61 15.00 1.18 16.56
C ASP A 61 15.47 2.64 16.54
N HIS A 62 16.28 3.01 15.54
CA HIS A 62 16.82 4.36 15.37
C HIS A 62 16.04 5.23 14.38
N GLY A 63 14.91 4.75 13.89
CA GLY A 63 14.03 5.51 13.01
C GLY A 63 14.25 5.26 11.53
N SER A 64 13.36 5.82 10.72
CA SER A 64 13.38 5.71 9.27
C SER A 64 13.88 6.98 8.60
N PRO A 65 14.22 6.91 7.29
CA PRO A 65 14.65 8.11 6.54
C PRO A 65 13.51 9.09 6.20
N GLY A 66 12.28 8.82 6.59
CA GLY A 66 11.19 9.76 6.40
C GLY A 66 10.05 9.27 5.49
N PRO A 67 9.11 10.19 5.17
CA PRO A 67 7.91 9.85 4.40
C PRO A 67 8.18 9.73 2.90
N ALA A 68 7.10 9.47 2.14
CA ALA A 68 7.16 9.41 0.69
C ALA A 68 7.72 10.71 0.08
N PRO A 69 8.58 10.61 -0.95
CA PRO A 69 9.24 11.79 -1.52
C PRO A 69 8.34 12.64 -2.40
N SER A 70 7.26 12.09 -2.95
CA SER A 70 6.35 12.83 -3.82
C SER A 70 4.94 12.24 -3.80
N ARG A 71 3.99 13.04 -4.30
CA ARG A 71 2.58 12.62 -4.43
C ARG A 71 2.31 11.77 -5.66
N ASP A 72 3.33 11.51 -6.45
CA ASP A 72 3.22 10.70 -7.66
C ASP A 72 4.05 9.41 -7.58
N ASN A 73 4.51 9.05 -6.38
CA ASN A 73 5.01 7.72 -6.08
C ASN A 73 3.83 6.84 -5.68
N LEU A 74 3.43 5.93 -6.57
CA LEU A 74 2.15 5.25 -6.50
C LEU A 74 2.30 3.74 -6.43
N LEU A 75 1.46 3.11 -5.60
CA LEU A 75 1.14 1.70 -5.70
C LEU A 75 -0.23 1.61 -6.36
N VAL A 76 -0.30 1.06 -7.56
CA VAL A 76 -1.55 0.96 -8.32
C VAL A 76 -2.08 -0.46 -8.22
N LEU A 77 -3.31 -0.59 -7.72
CA LEU A 77 -3.99 -1.87 -7.58
C LEU A 77 -5.16 -1.90 -8.57
N TYR A 78 -5.12 -2.85 -9.50
CA TYR A 78 -6.16 -3.04 -10.51
C TYR A 78 -7.21 -4.00 -9.98
N LEU A 79 -8.41 -3.49 -9.68
CA LEU A 79 -9.48 -4.25 -9.02
C LEU A 79 -10.49 -4.85 -10.01
N GLY A 80 -10.62 -4.25 -11.18
CA GLY A 80 -11.52 -4.75 -12.20
C GLY A 80 -13.02 -4.52 -11.94
N ASP A 81 -13.37 -3.79 -10.86
CA ASP A 81 -14.76 -3.54 -10.48
C ASP A 81 -14.86 -2.21 -9.72
N PRO A 82 -15.62 -1.22 -10.26
CA PRO A 82 -15.81 0.06 -9.58
C PRO A 82 -16.46 -0.07 -8.19
N ALA A 83 -17.37 -1.02 -8.00
CA ALA A 83 -18.02 -1.23 -6.72
C ALA A 83 -17.02 -1.70 -5.65
N GLN A 84 -16.07 -2.55 -6.01
CA GLN A 84 -15.02 -2.99 -5.09
C GLN A 84 -14.10 -1.83 -4.72
N ALA A 85 -13.73 -0.98 -5.67
CA ALA A 85 -12.92 0.20 -5.39
C ALA A 85 -13.63 1.13 -4.40
N GLU A 86 -14.91 1.36 -4.57
CA GLU A 86 -15.72 2.17 -3.65
C GLU A 86 -15.79 1.55 -2.25
N GLN A 87 -15.97 0.24 -2.15
CA GLN A 87 -16.01 -0.45 -0.86
C GLN A 87 -14.69 -0.30 -0.10
N VAL A 88 -13.57 -0.46 -0.79
CA VAL A 88 -12.24 -0.29 -0.19
C VAL A 88 -12.04 1.16 0.27
N ALA A 89 -12.38 2.12 -0.58
CA ALA A 89 -12.26 3.54 -0.24
C ALA A 89 -13.11 3.92 0.96
N THR A 90 -14.33 3.40 1.04
CA THR A 90 -15.24 3.66 2.18
C THR A 90 -14.66 3.08 3.47
N ARG A 91 -14.10 1.87 3.42
CA ARG A 91 -13.47 1.24 4.58
C ARG A 91 -12.25 2.03 5.05
N LEU A 92 -11.41 2.48 4.12
CA LEU A 92 -10.25 3.30 4.43
C LEU A 92 -10.65 4.64 5.05
N ALA A 93 -11.69 5.28 4.52
CA ALA A 93 -12.20 6.53 5.08
C ALA A 93 -12.68 6.34 6.53
N ALA A 94 -13.35 5.23 6.81
CA ALA A 94 -13.80 4.90 8.17
C ALA A 94 -12.63 4.68 9.14
N LEU A 95 -11.47 4.25 8.63
CA LEU A 95 -10.24 4.10 9.42
C LEU A 95 -9.43 5.40 9.54
N GLY A 96 -9.90 6.50 8.95
CA GLY A 96 -9.23 7.79 9.02
C GLY A 96 -8.37 8.14 7.81
N HIS A 97 -8.53 7.39 6.71
CA HIS A 97 -7.75 7.59 5.47
C HIS A 97 -8.69 7.91 4.32
N PRO A 98 -9.19 9.17 4.21
CA PRO A 98 -10.12 9.55 3.15
C PRO A 98 -9.42 9.63 1.79
N ARG A 99 -10.22 9.70 0.73
CA ARG A 99 -9.73 9.96 -0.62
C ARG A 99 -8.98 11.27 -0.67
N VAL A 100 -7.97 11.31 -1.53
CA VAL A 100 -7.22 12.53 -1.84
C VAL A 100 -7.27 12.79 -3.33
N GLU A 101 -7.01 14.04 -3.71
CA GLU A 101 -6.90 14.41 -5.13
C GLU A 101 -5.61 13.84 -5.70
N ALA A 102 -5.69 13.16 -6.84
CA ALA A 102 -4.52 12.63 -7.51
C ALA A 102 -3.64 13.77 -8.05
N GLU A 103 -2.31 13.60 -7.96
CA GLU A 103 -1.38 14.56 -8.55
C GLU A 103 -1.48 14.55 -10.07
N ASN A 104 -1.54 13.35 -10.67
CA ASN A 104 -1.71 13.19 -12.09
C ASN A 104 -3.21 13.02 -12.41
N PRO A 105 -3.83 13.94 -13.17
CA PRO A 105 -5.26 13.87 -13.46
C PRO A 105 -5.68 12.63 -14.26
N TYR A 106 -4.73 11.92 -14.89
CA TYR A 106 -5.01 10.66 -15.58
C TYR A 106 -5.81 9.68 -14.71
N TRP A 107 -5.49 9.61 -13.42
CA TRP A 107 -6.16 8.66 -12.51
C TRP A 107 -7.62 9.04 -12.29
N ASN A 108 -7.89 10.32 -12.01
CA ASN A 108 -9.27 10.81 -11.86
C ASN A 108 -10.07 10.63 -13.15
N ASP A 109 -9.45 10.92 -14.29
CA ASP A 109 -10.10 10.83 -15.60
C ASP A 109 -10.47 9.39 -15.94
N ASN A 110 -9.82 8.40 -15.35
CA ASN A 110 -10.11 6.99 -15.56
C ASN A 110 -10.88 6.35 -14.41
N GLY A 111 -11.48 7.17 -13.54
CA GLY A 111 -12.34 6.70 -12.46
C GLY A 111 -11.62 6.07 -11.29
N ALA A 112 -10.30 6.23 -11.20
CA ALA A 112 -9.52 5.69 -10.09
C ALA A 112 -9.72 6.51 -8.82
N ILE A 113 -9.54 5.85 -7.68
CA ILE A 113 -9.60 6.46 -6.36
C ILE A 113 -8.20 6.46 -5.77
N THR A 114 -7.74 7.62 -5.30
CA THR A 114 -6.43 7.77 -4.67
C THR A 114 -6.59 7.96 -3.17
N VAL A 115 -5.78 7.24 -2.39
CA VAL A 115 -5.70 7.36 -0.94
C VAL A 115 -4.24 7.47 -0.52
N GLU A 116 -3.99 8.00 0.69
CA GLU A 116 -2.65 8.11 1.25
C GLU A 116 -2.51 7.23 2.48
N ASP A 117 -1.39 6.52 2.58
CA ASP A 117 -1.07 5.78 3.79
C ASP A 117 -0.52 6.73 4.89
N PRO A 118 -0.27 6.25 6.12
CA PRO A 118 0.22 7.12 7.20
C PRO A 118 1.56 7.82 6.92
N ASP A 119 2.36 7.31 5.99
CA ASP A 119 3.64 7.90 5.61
C ASP A 119 3.55 8.69 4.30
N HIS A 120 2.34 9.01 3.85
CA HIS A 120 2.05 9.77 2.63
C HIS A 120 2.37 9.03 1.33
N TRP A 121 2.60 7.71 1.38
CA TRP A 121 2.66 6.92 0.16
C TRP A 121 1.25 6.75 -0.38
N ARG A 122 1.09 6.98 -1.67
CA ARG A 122 -0.22 6.94 -2.31
C ARG A 122 -0.52 5.59 -2.92
N VAL A 123 -1.76 5.16 -2.74
CA VAL A 123 -2.32 3.96 -3.35
C VAL A 123 -3.45 4.38 -4.27
N VAL A 124 -3.42 3.87 -5.50
CA VAL A 124 -4.45 4.10 -6.49
C VAL A 124 -5.27 2.84 -6.65
N LEU A 125 -6.58 2.97 -6.43
CA LEU A 125 -7.54 1.89 -6.63
C LEU A 125 -8.13 2.06 -8.03
N MET A 126 -7.62 1.29 -8.98
CA MET A 126 -8.03 1.37 -10.37
C MET A 126 -9.18 0.40 -10.61
N PRO A 127 -10.37 0.90 -11.02
CA PRO A 127 -11.54 0.05 -11.15
C PRO A 127 -11.48 -0.88 -12.37
N GLN A 128 -10.64 -0.57 -13.34
CA GLN A 128 -10.53 -1.32 -14.57
C GLN A 128 -9.30 -2.22 -14.55
N PRO A 129 -9.33 -3.37 -15.22
CA PRO A 129 -8.12 -4.18 -15.37
C PRO A 129 -7.11 -3.49 -16.29
N LEU A 130 -5.84 -3.87 -16.14
CA LEU A 130 -4.82 -3.44 -17.07
C LEU A 130 -5.10 -4.05 -18.44
N THR A 131 -5.14 -3.22 -19.47
CA THR A 131 -5.39 -3.65 -20.85
C THR A 131 -4.13 -3.59 -21.68
#